data_4dd2e9c305184359df463604a2874bb1
#
_entry.id   4dd2e9c305184359df463604a2874bb1
#
_cell.length_a   1.000
_cell.length_b   1.000
_cell.length_c   1.000
_cell.angle_alpha   90.00
_cell.angle_beta   90.00
_cell.angle_gamma   90.00
#
_symmetry.space_group_name_H-M   'P 1'
#
loop_
_entity.id
_entity.type
_entity.pdbx_description
1 polymer ?
#
loop_
_entity_poly.entity_id
_entity_poly.type
_entity_poly.pdbx_seq_one_letter_code
_entity_poly.pdbx_strand_id
1 'polypeptide(L)'
;MTDKEITGPPARRLYHPLVETLEKYYAEHGDNHRGLGFRTEEGFEARYRVYLEVIRDAAARQECTLLDVGCGTARLLDLIKALGRSEITYRGVDLSPKLIEAARKKHPEGDFTLGDPFDLEEIWSARPDYVVFGQIFTCRLEMSVAEMTDYMVRMLRLAFTHCRRGIAFNVMSKHVDWERDDLFHVPFDEMADLLQANLNRNYVFRADYGLYEYTVYVYK
;
A
#
# COMPACT_ATOMS: atom_id res chain seq x y z
N MET A 1 23.41 -12.34 -17.44
CA MET A 1 23.73 -11.43 -16.31
C MET A 1 23.26 -12.15 -15.06
N THR A 2 24.22 -12.50 -14.23
CA THR A 2 24.08 -13.39 -13.09
C THR A 2 23.17 -12.77 -12.04
N ASP A 3 22.16 -13.55 -11.60
CA ASP A 3 21.34 -13.31 -10.42
C ASP A 3 22.27 -13.09 -9.22
N LYS A 4 22.52 -11.83 -8.85
CA LYS A 4 23.02 -11.54 -7.53
C LYS A 4 21.86 -11.77 -6.57
N GLU A 5 21.97 -12.85 -5.82
CA GLU A 5 21.19 -13.09 -4.60
C GLU A 5 21.12 -11.78 -3.79
N ILE A 6 19.93 -11.19 -3.76
CA ILE A 6 19.63 -10.08 -2.87
C ILE A 6 19.39 -10.71 -1.50
N THR A 7 20.47 -11.11 -0.87
CA THR A 7 20.48 -11.55 0.52
C THR A 7 20.49 -10.30 1.36
N GLY A 8 19.35 -9.97 2.00
CA GLY A 8 19.53 -8.93 2.91
C GLY A 8 18.50 -8.57 3.92
N PRO A 9 18.82 -8.73 5.19
CA PRO A 9 17.99 -8.26 6.29
C PRO A 9 18.09 -6.77 6.68
N PRO A 10 18.85 -5.83 6.06
CA PRO A 10 18.86 -4.46 6.56
C PRO A 10 17.53 -3.71 6.36
N ALA A 11 16.86 -3.90 5.23
CA ALA A 11 15.60 -3.20 4.94
C ALA A 11 14.46 -3.53 5.92
N ARG A 12 14.39 -4.74 6.44
CA ARG A 12 13.36 -5.18 7.40
C ARG A 12 13.35 -4.41 8.71
N ARG A 13 14.50 -3.99 9.20
CA ARG A 13 14.61 -3.26 10.47
C ARG A 13 14.26 -1.78 10.33
N LEU A 14 14.39 -1.23 9.14
CA LEU A 14 14.24 0.21 8.88
C LEU A 14 12.80 0.70 8.98
N TYR A 15 11.80 -0.16 8.80
CA TYR A 15 10.38 0.23 8.93
C TYR A 15 9.75 -0.12 10.30
N HIS A 16 10.45 -0.79 11.21
CA HIS A 16 9.96 -0.99 12.59
C HIS A 16 9.60 0.31 13.30
N PRO A 17 10.40 1.39 13.22
CA PRO A 17 10.01 2.69 13.81
C PRO A 17 8.71 3.27 13.24
N LEU A 18 8.40 2.96 11.97
CA LEU A 18 7.15 3.38 11.35
C LEU A 18 5.95 2.68 12.00
N VAL A 19 6.05 1.36 12.18
CA VAL A 19 5.01 0.55 12.84
C VAL A 19 4.78 1.04 14.27
N GLU A 20 5.85 1.25 15.04
CA GLU A 20 5.76 1.76 16.41
C GLU A 20 5.12 3.15 16.49
N THR A 21 5.41 4.02 15.51
CA THR A 21 4.83 5.36 15.41
C THR A 21 3.32 5.28 15.13
N LEU A 22 2.91 4.44 14.18
CA LEU A 22 1.50 4.22 13.88
C LEU A 22 0.74 3.61 15.06
N GLU A 23 1.34 2.66 15.77
CA GLU A 23 0.73 2.09 16.97
C GLU A 23 0.53 3.11 18.10
N LYS A 24 1.45 4.09 18.25
CA LYS A 24 1.29 5.21 19.19
C LYS A 24 0.15 6.12 18.77
N TYR A 25 0.07 6.51 17.51
CA TYR A 25 -1.04 7.33 17.00
C TYR A 25 -2.38 6.63 17.19
N TYR A 26 -2.44 5.34 16.87
CA TYR A 26 -3.63 4.54 17.08
C TYR A 26 -4.05 4.47 18.56
N ALA A 27 -3.10 4.24 19.46
CA ALA A 27 -3.35 4.19 20.90
C ALA A 27 -3.86 5.54 21.45
N GLU A 28 -3.39 6.66 20.90
CA GLU A 28 -3.74 8.01 21.34
C GLU A 28 -5.07 8.49 20.75
N HIS A 29 -5.35 8.17 19.48
CA HIS A 29 -6.48 8.76 18.76
C HIS A 29 -7.56 7.74 18.32
N GLY A 30 -7.29 6.44 18.43
CA GLY A 30 -8.22 5.38 18.01
C GLY A 30 -8.33 5.20 16.49
N ASP A 31 -9.38 4.49 16.05
CA ASP A 31 -9.62 4.16 14.64
C ASP A 31 -10.24 5.34 13.86
N ASN A 32 -9.46 6.37 13.61
CA ASN A 32 -9.83 7.53 12.79
C ASN A 32 -8.62 8.04 12.01
N HIS A 33 -8.79 9.09 11.19
CA HIS A 33 -7.73 9.63 10.36
C HIS A 33 -6.45 9.98 11.15
N ARG A 34 -6.57 10.55 12.37
CA ARG A 34 -5.40 10.90 13.21
C ARG A 34 -4.68 9.66 13.72
N GLY A 35 -5.44 8.68 14.21
CA GLY A 35 -4.89 7.42 14.70
C GLY A 35 -4.19 6.57 13.63
N LEU A 36 -4.47 6.85 12.35
CA LEU A 36 -3.80 6.24 11.21
C LEU A 36 -2.79 7.19 10.54
N GLY A 37 -2.46 8.32 11.18
CA GLY A 37 -1.40 9.24 10.74
C GLY A 37 -1.81 10.22 9.65
N PHE A 38 -3.11 10.42 9.40
CA PHE A 38 -3.59 11.34 8.36
C PHE A 38 -3.97 12.71 8.93
N ARG A 39 -3.82 13.76 8.13
CA ARG A 39 -4.10 15.15 8.56
C ARG A 39 -5.61 15.46 8.59
N THR A 40 -6.35 15.00 7.59
CA THR A 40 -7.78 15.31 7.43
C THR A 40 -8.58 14.06 7.08
N GLU A 41 -9.87 14.04 7.41
CA GLU A 41 -10.78 12.95 7.10
C GLU A 41 -11.05 12.88 5.59
N GLU A 42 -11.25 14.03 4.93
CA GLU A 42 -11.50 14.11 3.48
C GLU A 42 -10.34 13.54 2.68
N GLY A 43 -9.10 13.92 3.06
CA GLY A 43 -7.90 13.37 2.43
C GLY A 43 -7.72 11.87 2.68
N PHE A 44 -8.13 11.40 3.84
CA PHE A 44 -8.15 9.98 4.19
C PHE A 44 -9.10 9.19 3.28
N GLU A 45 -10.35 9.61 3.15
CA GLU A 45 -11.34 8.95 2.29
C GLU A 45 -10.98 8.99 0.81
N ALA A 46 -10.47 10.14 0.32
CA ALA A 46 -10.07 10.30 -1.08
C ALA A 46 -9.05 9.23 -1.51
N ARG A 47 -8.06 8.94 -0.67
CA ARG A 47 -7.04 7.92 -0.94
C ARG A 47 -7.64 6.53 -1.16
N TYR A 48 -8.48 6.10 -0.23
CA TYR A 48 -9.08 4.76 -0.31
C TYR A 48 -9.97 4.59 -1.54
N ARG A 49 -10.68 5.64 -1.96
CA ARG A 49 -11.45 5.62 -3.21
C ARG A 49 -10.53 5.44 -4.42
N VAL A 50 -9.46 6.20 -4.49
CA VAL A 50 -8.48 6.11 -5.57
C VAL A 50 -7.80 4.73 -5.60
N TYR A 51 -7.49 4.13 -4.45
CA TYR A 51 -6.92 2.76 -4.46
C TYR A 51 -7.87 1.73 -5.10
N LEU A 52 -9.18 1.82 -4.86
CA LEU A 52 -10.13 0.88 -5.45
C LEU A 52 -10.30 1.05 -6.97
N GLU A 53 -9.93 2.19 -7.53
CA GLU A 53 -10.02 2.42 -8.98
C GLU A 53 -8.95 1.66 -9.80
N VAL A 54 -8.01 0.98 -9.15
CA VAL A 54 -7.15 -0.02 -9.79
C VAL A 54 -7.99 -1.13 -10.43
N ILE A 55 -9.19 -1.39 -9.90
CA ILE A 55 -10.11 -2.42 -10.41
C ILE A 55 -10.85 -1.84 -11.62
N ARG A 56 -10.26 -2.02 -12.82
CA ARG A 56 -10.79 -1.45 -14.08
C ARG A 56 -12.18 -1.95 -14.47
N ASP A 57 -12.49 -3.19 -14.13
CA ASP A 57 -13.74 -3.85 -14.51
C ASP A 57 -14.90 -3.56 -13.54
N ALA A 58 -14.80 -2.46 -12.79
CA ALA A 58 -15.82 -2.05 -11.83
C ALA A 58 -17.24 -1.97 -12.42
N ALA A 59 -17.36 -1.62 -13.69
CA ALA A 59 -18.64 -1.55 -14.38
C ALA A 59 -19.26 -2.94 -14.65
N ALA A 60 -18.43 -3.97 -14.80
CA ALA A 60 -18.88 -5.35 -15.05
C ALA A 60 -19.12 -6.14 -13.77
N ARG A 61 -18.74 -5.61 -12.59
CA ARG A 61 -18.83 -6.26 -11.27
C ARG A 61 -18.35 -7.72 -11.28
N GLN A 62 -17.23 -7.96 -11.98
CA GLN A 62 -16.62 -9.29 -11.98
C GLN A 62 -15.99 -9.56 -10.62
N GLU A 63 -16.19 -10.77 -10.12
CA GLU A 63 -15.53 -11.23 -8.90
C GLU A 63 -14.01 -11.08 -9.03
N CYS A 64 -13.40 -10.51 -8.00
CA CYS A 64 -11.97 -10.35 -7.92
C CYS A 64 -11.47 -10.45 -6.47
N THR A 65 -10.21 -10.83 -6.33
CA THR A 65 -9.52 -10.88 -5.05
C THR A 65 -8.60 -9.66 -4.92
N LEU A 66 -8.66 -9.00 -3.77
CA LEU A 66 -7.85 -7.84 -3.41
C LEU A 66 -7.02 -8.14 -2.17
N LEU A 67 -5.70 -8.06 -2.29
CA LEU A 67 -4.78 -8.08 -1.15
C LEU A 67 -4.38 -6.65 -0.78
N ASP A 68 -4.67 -6.26 0.46
CA ASP A 68 -4.30 -4.97 1.04
C ASP A 68 -3.07 -5.16 1.93
N VAL A 69 -1.91 -4.69 1.46
CA VAL A 69 -0.64 -4.78 2.18
C VAL A 69 -0.44 -3.51 3.00
N GLY A 70 -0.29 -3.68 4.33
CA GLY A 70 -0.36 -2.57 5.29
C GLY A 70 -1.81 -2.16 5.55
N CYS A 71 -2.68 -3.15 5.74
CA CYS A 71 -4.13 -2.95 5.85
C CYS A 71 -4.56 -2.15 7.10
N GLY A 72 -3.68 -2.00 8.09
CA GLY A 72 -3.99 -1.31 9.34
C GLY A 72 -5.23 -1.88 10.02
N THR A 73 -6.18 -1.02 10.33
CA THR A 73 -7.48 -1.39 10.91
C THR A 73 -8.54 -1.78 9.87
N ALA A 74 -8.13 -2.12 8.64
CA ALA A 74 -8.98 -2.53 7.52
C ALA A 74 -9.98 -1.46 7.04
N ARG A 75 -9.54 -0.19 6.97
CA ARG A 75 -10.40 0.92 6.49
C ARG A 75 -10.77 0.79 5.01
N LEU A 76 -9.92 0.16 4.20
CA LEU A 76 -10.28 -0.14 2.81
C LEU A 76 -11.45 -1.13 2.74
N LEU A 77 -11.52 -2.11 3.64
CA LEU A 77 -12.66 -3.02 3.75
C LEU A 77 -13.94 -2.29 4.19
N ASP A 78 -13.84 -1.31 5.11
CA ASP A 78 -14.98 -0.46 5.49
C ASP A 78 -15.56 0.22 4.25
N LEU A 79 -14.72 0.81 3.41
CA LEU A 79 -15.14 1.47 2.18
C LEU A 79 -15.73 0.48 1.16
N ILE A 80 -15.12 -0.68 0.95
CA ILE A 80 -15.64 -1.74 0.08
C ILE A 80 -17.08 -2.11 0.47
N LYS A 81 -17.31 -2.31 1.77
CA LYS A 81 -18.65 -2.61 2.32
C LYS A 81 -19.61 -1.45 2.16
N ALA A 82 -19.18 -0.23 2.47
CA ALA A 82 -20.01 0.99 2.33
C ALA A 82 -20.43 1.25 0.88
N LEU A 83 -19.59 0.90 -0.09
CA LEU A 83 -19.89 1.00 -1.52
C LEU A 83 -20.70 -0.19 -2.07
N GLY A 84 -21.01 -1.19 -1.24
CA GLY A 84 -21.73 -2.40 -1.67
C GLY A 84 -20.97 -3.24 -2.70
N ARG A 85 -19.61 -3.23 -2.66
CA ARG A 85 -18.74 -3.94 -3.60
C ARG A 85 -18.54 -5.39 -3.17
N SER A 86 -19.63 -6.16 -3.16
CA SER A 86 -19.65 -7.56 -2.71
C SER A 86 -18.88 -8.53 -3.63
N GLU A 87 -18.56 -8.11 -4.84
CA GLU A 87 -17.74 -8.85 -5.80
C GLU A 87 -16.25 -8.88 -5.44
N ILE A 88 -15.81 -8.05 -4.46
CA ILE A 88 -14.42 -7.99 -4.02
C ILE A 88 -14.22 -8.90 -2.81
N THR A 89 -13.45 -9.98 -2.99
CA THR A 89 -12.94 -10.78 -1.89
C THR A 89 -11.69 -10.14 -1.33
N TYR A 90 -11.81 -9.53 -0.15
CA TYR A 90 -10.74 -8.77 0.49
C TYR A 90 -9.91 -9.66 1.42
N ARG A 91 -8.60 -9.44 1.40
CA ARG A 91 -7.62 -9.97 2.36
C ARG A 91 -6.68 -8.86 2.79
N GLY A 92 -6.38 -8.79 4.09
CA GLY A 92 -5.46 -7.79 4.65
C GLY A 92 -4.21 -8.42 5.27
N VAL A 93 -3.07 -7.76 5.13
CA VAL A 93 -1.84 -8.12 5.84
C VAL A 93 -1.21 -6.88 6.45
N ASP A 94 -0.73 -6.98 7.69
CA ASP A 94 -0.05 -5.88 8.38
C ASP A 94 1.02 -6.41 9.35
N LEU A 95 2.01 -5.57 9.62
CA LEU A 95 3.09 -5.84 10.58
C LEU A 95 2.68 -5.58 12.03
N SER A 96 1.69 -4.71 12.25
CA SER A 96 1.25 -4.31 13.59
C SER A 96 0.27 -5.29 14.20
N PRO A 97 0.64 -5.98 15.29
CA PRO A 97 -0.30 -6.85 16.00
C PRO A 97 -1.51 -6.08 16.55
N LYS A 98 -1.33 -4.82 16.97
CA LYS A 98 -2.43 -3.99 17.50
C LYS A 98 -3.44 -3.61 16.42
N LEU A 99 -2.97 -3.25 15.23
CA LEU A 99 -3.86 -2.88 14.12
C LEU A 99 -4.59 -4.11 13.57
N ILE A 100 -3.92 -5.26 13.45
CA ILE A 100 -4.56 -6.53 13.06
C ILE A 100 -5.59 -6.98 14.10
N GLU A 101 -5.31 -6.84 15.39
CA GLU A 101 -6.30 -7.13 16.44
C GLU A 101 -7.55 -6.24 16.29
N ALA A 102 -7.33 -4.94 16.04
CA ALA A 102 -8.42 -3.99 15.81
C ALA A 102 -9.21 -4.33 14.54
N ALA A 103 -8.54 -4.69 13.44
CA ALA A 103 -9.19 -5.13 12.20
C ALA A 103 -10.06 -6.38 12.42
N ARG A 104 -9.54 -7.40 13.10
CA ARG A 104 -10.27 -8.63 13.45
C ARG A 104 -11.46 -8.38 14.37
N LYS A 105 -11.32 -7.47 15.32
CA LYS A 105 -12.43 -7.07 16.22
C LYS A 105 -13.54 -6.36 15.44
N LYS A 106 -13.19 -5.52 14.49
CA LYS A 106 -14.13 -4.75 13.67
C LYS A 106 -14.80 -5.62 12.59
N HIS A 107 -14.06 -6.56 12.02
CA HIS A 107 -14.51 -7.48 10.98
C HIS A 107 -14.18 -8.93 11.36
N PRO A 108 -14.97 -9.57 12.24
CA PRO A 108 -14.67 -10.94 12.70
C PRO A 108 -14.65 -12.00 11.61
N GLU A 109 -15.33 -11.74 10.48
CA GLU A 109 -15.38 -12.59 9.29
C GLU A 109 -14.26 -12.30 8.28
N GLY A 110 -13.44 -11.25 8.54
CA GLY A 110 -12.40 -10.80 7.62
C GLY A 110 -11.17 -11.71 7.62
N ASP A 111 -10.50 -11.78 6.49
CA ASP A 111 -9.23 -12.53 6.33
C ASP A 111 -8.05 -11.58 6.59
N PHE A 112 -7.43 -11.71 7.76
CA PHE A 112 -6.31 -10.86 8.18
C PHE A 112 -5.11 -11.68 8.63
N THR A 113 -3.95 -11.40 8.03
CA THR A 113 -2.67 -12.04 8.34
C THR A 113 -1.75 -11.03 9.04
N LEU A 114 -1.19 -11.43 10.19
CA LEU A 114 -0.14 -10.69 10.87
C LEU A 114 1.22 -11.18 10.38
N GLY A 115 2.07 -10.29 9.89
CA GLY A 115 3.45 -10.59 9.54
C GLY A 115 4.02 -9.77 8.41
N ASP A 116 5.29 -10.05 8.10
CA ASP A 116 6.01 -9.38 7.03
C ASP A 116 5.66 -10.00 5.66
N PRO A 117 5.15 -9.20 4.71
CA PRO A 117 4.83 -9.70 3.38
C PRO A 117 5.99 -10.40 2.66
N PHE A 118 7.24 -10.09 2.98
CA PHE A 118 8.40 -10.78 2.41
C PHE A 118 8.56 -12.21 2.91
N ASP A 119 7.97 -12.57 4.05
CA ASP A 119 8.09 -13.90 4.67
C ASP A 119 6.83 -14.76 4.54
N LEU A 120 5.72 -14.17 4.09
CA LEU A 120 4.41 -14.80 4.05
C LEU A 120 4.14 -15.38 2.65
N GLU A 121 4.70 -16.54 2.34
CA GLU A 121 4.48 -17.20 1.04
C GLU A 121 2.99 -17.45 0.75
N GLU A 122 2.20 -17.75 1.78
CA GLU A 122 0.78 -18.07 1.65
C GLU A 122 -0.07 -16.93 1.08
N ILE A 123 0.26 -15.66 1.37
CA ILE A 123 -0.50 -14.53 0.81
C ILE A 123 -0.22 -14.36 -0.69
N TRP A 124 0.96 -14.73 -1.15
CA TRP A 124 1.37 -14.65 -2.55
C TRP A 124 0.97 -15.86 -3.36
N SER A 125 1.03 -17.06 -2.79
CA SER A 125 0.59 -18.30 -3.45
C SER A 125 -0.90 -18.30 -3.78
N ALA A 126 -1.71 -17.53 -3.03
CA ALA A 126 -3.12 -17.30 -3.33
C ALA A 126 -3.36 -16.53 -4.64
N ARG A 127 -2.33 -15.89 -5.21
CA ARG A 127 -2.35 -15.12 -6.47
C ARG A 127 -3.54 -14.15 -6.55
N PRO A 128 -3.55 -13.08 -5.74
CA PRO A 128 -4.63 -12.09 -5.77
C PRO A 128 -4.76 -11.45 -7.17
N ASP A 129 -5.97 -11.02 -7.54
CA ASP A 129 -6.16 -10.27 -8.78
C ASP A 129 -5.47 -8.91 -8.70
N TYR A 130 -5.68 -8.22 -7.59
CA TYR A 130 -5.09 -6.91 -7.34
C TYR A 130 -4.38 -6.86 -5.98
N VAL A 131 -3.33 -6.05 -5.90
CA VAL A 131 -2.64 -5.74 -4.64
C VAL A 131 -2.61 -4.23 -4.45
N VAL A 132 -2.96 -3.77 -3.25
CA VAL A 132 -2.92 -2.36 -2.86
C VAL A 132 -1.89 -2.17 -1.76
N PHE A 133 -1.15 -1.06 -1.85
CA PHE A 133 -0.19 -0.59 -0.85
C PHE A 133 -0.58 0.83 -0.44
N GLY A 134 -1.48 0.94 0.53
CA GLY A 134 -1.94 2.23 1.02
C GLY A 134 -0.96 2.86 2.00
N GLN A 135 -0.32 3.97 1.65
CA GLN A 135 0.57 4.78 2.50
C GLN A 135 1.88 4.09 2.97
N ILE A 136 2.22 2.93 2.43
CA ILE A 136 3.47 2.22 2.82
C ILE A 136 4.71 2.98 2.32
N PHE A 137 4.61 3.61 1.14
CA PHE A 137 5.74 4.26 0.48
C PHE A 137 5.69 5.79 0.54
N THR A 138 5.02 6.37 1.54
CA THR A 138 4.93 7.84 1.67
C THR A 138 5.88 8.40 2.72
N CYS A 139 6.15 7.66 3.78
CA CYS A 139 7.09 8.02 4.83
C CYS A 139 8.36 7.18 4.71
N ARG A 140 9.52 7.82 4.75
CA ARG A 140 10.82 7.14 4.80
C ARG A 140 11.51 7.25 6.16
N LEU A 141 11.03 8.16 7.01
CA LEU A 141 11.65 8.47 8.30
C LEU A 141 13.16 8.70 8.15
N GLU A 142 13.98 7.87 8.80
CA GLU A 142 15.44 7.95 8.77
C GLU A 142 16.08 7.18 7.60
N MET A 143 15.30 6.44 6.81
CA MET A 143 15.82 5.80 5.60
C MET A 143 16.28 6.84 4.58
N SER A 144 17.39 6.58 3.92
CA SER A 144 17.78 7.35 2.74
C SER A 144 16.79 7.13 1.59
N VAL A 145 16.77 8.03 0.62
CA VAL A 145 15.96 7.88 -0.60
C VAL A 145 16.28 6.57 -1.32
N ALA A 146 17.58 6.20 -1.39
CA ALA A 146 18.01 4.96 -2.04
C ALA A 146 17.50 3.71 -1.32
N GLU A 147 17.53 3.66 0.02
CA GLU A 147 17.00 2.54 0.81
C GLU A 147 15.50 2.40 0.66
N MET A 148 14.76 3.53 0.67
CA MET A 148 13.32 3.51 0.49
C MET A 148 12.93 3.10 -0.94
N THR A 149 13.70 3.54 -1.94
CA THR A 149 13.52 3.11 -3.34
C THR A 149 13.74 1.60 -3.49
N ASP A 150 14.82 1.05 -2.91
CA ASP A 150 15.09 -0.39 -2.95
C ASP A 150 13.97 -1.19 -2.28
N TYR A 151 13.53 -0.76 -1.08
CA TYR A 151 12.41 -1.38 -0.38
C TYR A 151 11.14 -1.38 -1.22
N MET A 152 10.77 -0.23 -1.79
CA MET A 152 9.59 -0.08 -2.64
C MET A 152 9.68 -1.00 -3.87
N VAL A 153 10.78 -0.94 -4.60
CA VAL A 153 10.97 -1.74 -5.84
C VAL A 153 10.90 -3.23 -5.54
N ARG A 154 11.53 -3.71 -4.48
CA ARG A 154 11.49 -5.13 -4.08
C ARG A 154 10.07 -5.58 -3.74
N MET A 155 9.33 -4.78 -2.97
CA MET A 155 7.96 -5.09 -2.59
C MET A 155 7.03 -5.08 -3.81
N LEU A 156 7.16 -4.07 -4.68
CA LEU A 156 6.36 -3.98 -5.90
C LEU A 156 6.65 -5.13 -6.87
N ARG A 157 7.91 -5.53 -7.04
CA ARG A 157 8.29 -6.70 -7.87
C ARG A 157 7.70 -7.99 -7.34
N LEU A 158 7.75 -8.21 -6.01
CA LEU A 158 7.15 -9.38 -5.36
C LEU A 158 5.65 -9.43 -5.64
N ALA A 159 4.93 -8.34 -5.35
CA ALA A 159 3.50 -8.26 -5.58
C ALA A 159 3.13 -8.38 -7.06
N PHE A 160 3.85 -7.69 -7.94
CA PHE A 160 3.58 -7.75 -9.37
C PHE A 160 3.82 -9.14 -9.95
N THR A 161 4.83 -9.87 -9.49
CA THR A 161 5.08 -11.25 -9.92
C THR A 161 3.89 -12.15 -9.57
N HIS A 162 3.28 -11.98 -8.42
CA HIS A 162 2.25 -12.86 -7.91
C HIS A 162 0.81 -12.40 -8.20
N CYS A 163 0.54 -11.12 -8.44
CA CYS A 163 -0.81 -10.67 -8.81
C CYS A 163 -1.19 -11.12 -10.22
N ARG A 164 -2.51 -11.20 -10.48
CA ARG A 164 -3.04 -11.61 -11.79
C ARG A 164 -3.35 -10.44 -12.71
N ARG A 165 -3.74 -9.27 -12.19
CA ARG A 165 -4.25 -8.15 -12.98
C ARG A 165 -3.49 -6.85 -12.77
N GLY A 166 -3.16 -6.48 -11.53
CA GLY A 166 -2.45 -5.25 -11.29
C GLY A 166 -2.20 -4.93 -9.83
N ILE A 167 -1.46 -3.83 -9.63
CA ILE A 167 -1.13 -3.30 -8.30
C ILE A 167 -1.46 -1.82 -8.23
N ALA A 168 -1.75 -1.30 -7.02
CA ALA A 168 -1.87 0.12 -6.73
C ALA A 168 -1.02 0.51 -5.53
N PHE A 169 -0.36 1.66 -5.60
CA PHE A 169 0.41 2.23 -4.49
C PHE A 169 0.49 3.74 -4.63
N ASN A 170 0.86 4.44 -3.57
CA ASN A 170 1.07 5.88 -3.61
C ASN A 170 2.43 6.29 -3.02
N VAL A 171 2.92 7.43 -3.50
CA VAL A 171 4.13 8.12 -3.01
C VAL A 171 3.86 9.61 -2.92
N MET A 172 4.71 10.36 -2.20
CA MET A 172 4.62 11.82 -2.19
C MET A 172 5.08 12.42 -3.52
N SER A 173 4.37 13.43 -3.98
CA SER A 173 4.76 14.20 -5.17
C SER A 173 5.96 15.10 -4.88
N LYS A 174 6.75 15.41 -5.91
CA LYS A 174 7.72 16.51 -5.91
C LYS A 174 7.05 17.87 -6.16
N HIS A 175 5.82 17.89 -6.69
CA HIS A 175 5.04 19.11 -6.91
C HIS A 175 4.27 19.47 -5.64
N VAL A 176 4.98 20.02 -4.67
CA VAL A 176 4.49 20.39 -3.33
C VAL A 176 4.99 21.80 -3.00
N ASP A 177 4.37 22.47 -2.02
CA ASP A 177 4.81 23.80 -1.58
C ASP A 177 6.19 23.75 -0.91
N TRP A 178 6.48 22.67 -0.18
CA TRP A 178 7.79 22.33 0.39
C TRP A 178 7.93 20.82 0.59
N GLU A 179 9.12 20.29 0.43
CA GLU A 179 9.44 18.89 0.74
C GLU A 179 9.73 18.73 2.24
N ARG A 180 9.42 17.55 2.77
CA ARG A 180 9.78 17.13 4.13
C ARG A 180 10.78 15.98 4.03
N ASP A 181 11.82 16.03 4.87
CA ASP A 181 12.91 15.05 4.86
C ASP A 181 12.47 13.64 5.34
N ASP A 182 11.38 13.56 6.12
CA ASP A 182 10.82 12.30 6.61
C ASP A 182 9.85 11.62 5.63
N LEU A 183 9.53 12.29 4.50
CA LEU A 183 8.64 11.79 3.46
C LEU A 183 9.42 11.31 2.23
N PHE A 184 8.81 10.40 1.48
CA PHE A 184 9.38 9.84 0.27
C PHE A 184 8.78 10.50 -0.98
N HIS A 185 9.42 11.59 -1.41
CA HIS A 185 9.04 12.36 -2.59
C HIS A 185 9.71 11.79 -3.85
N VAL A 186 8.92 11.40 -4.85
CA VAL A 186 9.42 10.83 -6.10
C VAL A 186 8.90 11.63 -7.29
N PRO A 187 9.78 12.11 -8.21
CA PRO A 187 9.37 12.73 -9.47
C PRO A 187 8.62 11.73 -10.38
N PHE A 188 7.67 12.23 -11.18
CA PHE A 188 6.90 11.38 -12.11
C PHE A 188 7.80 10.63 -13.10
N ASP A 189 8.80 11.30 -13.68
CA ASP A 189 9.68 10.69 -14.66
C ASP A 189 10.55 9.59 -14.04
N GLU A 190 11.09 9.85 -12.83
CA GLU A 190 11.85 8.84 -12.07
C GLU A 190 10.97 7.61 -11.74
N MET A 191 9.72 7.84 -11.33
CA MET A 191 8.78 6.74 -11.11
C MET A 191 8.51 5.96 -12.40
N ALA A 192 8.31 6.65 -13.52
CA ALA A 192 8.10 6.00 -14.82
C ALA A 192 9.28 5.13 -15.21
N ASP A 193 10.52 5.60 -15.02
CA ASP A 193 11.73 4.85 -15.27
C ASP A 193 11.85 3.62 -14.36
N LEU A 194 11.57 3.77 -13.07
CA LEU A 194 11.54 2.67 -12.11
C LEU A 194 10.54 1.59 -12.51
N LEU A 195 9.34 1.99 -12.94
CA LEU A 195 8.29 1.06 -13.37
C LEU A 195 8.71 0.29 -14.64
N GLN A 196 9.23 0.99 -15.64
CA GLN A 196 9.69 0.36 -16.86
C GLN A 196 10.85 -0.63 -16.64
N ALA A 197 11.79 -0.25 -15.78
CA ALA A 197 12.97 -1.07 -15.50
C ALA A 197 12.63 -2.32 -14.67
N ASN A 198 11.61 -2.27 -13.81
CA ASN A 198 11.36 -3.30 -12.80
C ASN A 198 10.05 -4.06 -12.95
N LEU A 199 9.05 -3.49 -13.60
CA LEU A 199 7.69 -4.05 -13.69
C LEU A 199 7.19 -4.08 -15.15
N ASN A 200 6.52 -3.00 -15.59
CA ASN A 200 5.83 -2.94 -16.88
C ASN A 200 5.68 -1.47 -17.35
N ARG A 201 5.33 -1.29 -18.63
CA ARG A 201 4.97 0.01 -19.23
C ARG A 201 3.45 0.30 -19.21
N ASN A 202 2.63 -0.63 -18.72
CA ASN A 202 1.17 -0.47 -18.63
C ASN A 202 0.81 0.12 -17.27
N TYR A 203 0.97 1.43 -17.10
CA TYR A 203 0.72 2.13 -15.84
C TYR A 203 -0.13 3.39 -16.02
N VAL A 204 -0.70 3.86 -14.93
CA VAL A 204 -1.45 5.11 -14.81
C VAL A 204 -0.99 5.86 -13.58
N PHE A 205 -0.75 7.16 -13.71
CA PHE A 205 -0.56 8.08 -12.59
C PHE A 205 -1.87 8.81 -12.31
N ARG A 206 -2.30 8.82 -11.05
CA ARG A 206 -3.46 9.58 -10.56
C ARG A 206 -2.97 10.62 -9.56
N ALA A 207 -3.10 11.89 -9.93
CA ALA A 207 -2.75 13.04 -9.10
C ALA A 207 -3.90 14.06 -9.02
N ASP A 208 -5.12 13.62 -9.38
CA ASP A 208 -6.32 14.45 -9.57
C ASP A 208 -7.28 14.43 -8.38
N TYR A 209 -6.80 14.02 -7.19
CA TYR A 209 -7.61 13.93 -5.97
C TYR A 209 -7.22 14.93 -4.87
N GLY A 210 -6.50 16.02 -5.25
CA GLY A 210 -6.28 17.20 -4.43
C GLY A 210 -5.31 17.03 -3.25
N LEU A 211 -4.42 16.03 -3.30
CA LEU A 211 -3.42 15.76 -2.26
C LEU A 211 -1.99 15.94 -2.80
N TYR A 212 -1.03 16.13 -1.90
CA TYR A 212 0.40 16.30 -2.23
C TYR A 212 1.12 14.97 -2.53
N GLU A 213 0.38 13.99 -3.02
CA GLU A 213 0.82 12.66 -3.40
C GLU A 213 0.20 12.26 -4.73
N TYR A 214 0.66 11.17 -5.29
CA TYR A 214 0.01 10.54 -6.43
C TYR A 214 -0.06 9.03 -6.25
N THR A 215 -1.09 8.45 -6.82
CA THR A 215 -1.30 7.00 -6.85
C THR A 215 -0.90 6.45 -8.21
N VAL A 216 -0.23 5.32 -8.20
CA VAL A 216 0.20 4.60 -9.40
C VAL A 216 -0.55 3.29 -9.49
N TYR A 217 -1.12 3.01 -10.66
CA TYR A 217 -1.60 1.68 -11.00
C TYR A 217 -0.67 1.07 -12.02
N VAL A 218 -0.29 -0.20 -11.83
CA VAL A 218 0.50 -0.96 -12.81
C VAL A 218 -0.26 -2.24 -13.12
N TYR A 219 -0.49 -2.50 -14.40
CA TYR A 219 -1.28 -3.62 -14.88
C TYR A 219 -0.44 -4.67 -15.61
N LYS A 220 -0.90 -5.92 -15.57
CA LYS A 220 -0.34 -7.02 -16.37
C LYS A 220 -0.52 -6.81 -17.85
#